data_7c48dd67d917a36775e176603da4b272
#
_entry.id   7c48dd67d917a36775e176603da4b272
#
_cell.length_a   1.000
_cell.length_b   1.000
_cell.length_c   1.000
_cell.angle_alpha   90.00
_cell.angle_beta   90.00
_cell.angle_gamma   90.00
#
_symmetry.space_group_name_H-M   'P 1'
#
loop_
_entity.id
_entity.type
_entity.pdbx_description
1 polymer ?
#
loop_
_entity_poly.entity_id
_entity_poly.type
_entity_poly.pdbx_seq_one_letter_code
_entity_poly.pdbx_strand_id
1 'polypeptide(L)'
;MTVIAYSNIFYSALITPNGYIATILKDKNLQFLAPDYIIEEVKEHLDDICKRIKNVKTKKQLLAELMCILENVKIIALSTLSKKNIQKAITIVEDIDEDDYPFIALYLQYKHKIWTQDQVLIDSLTQKGYQHFFITTEELGKYLYKKR
;
A
#
# COMPACT_ATOMS: atom_id res chain seq x y z
N MET A 1 -8.49 13.27 -2.71
CA MET A 1 -7.18 12.99 -2.07
C MET A 1 -6.53 11.80 -2.76
N THR A 2 -5.24 11.90 -2.99
CA THR A 2 -4.44 10.81 -3.56
C THR A 2 -3.53 10.23 -2.48
N VAL A 3 -3.48 8.91 -2.38
CA VAL A 3 -2.77 8.18 -1.32
C VAL A 3 -1.98 7.04 -1.93
N ILE A 4 -0.77 6.81 -1.44
CA ILE A 4 0.03 5.65 -1.82
C ILE A 4 -0.38 4.49 -0.92
N ALA A 5 -0.88 3.40 -1.50
CA ALA A 5 -1.29 2.23 -0.75
C ALA A 5 -0.15 1.22 -0.66
N TYR A 6 0.21 0.85 0.57
CA TYR A 6 1.25 -0.13 0.86
C TYR A 6 0.71 -1.56 0.68
N SER A 7 1.62 -2.52 0.49
CA SER A 7 1.26 -3.93 0.20
C SER A 7 0.29 -4.53 1.20
N ASN A 8 0.48 -4.27 2.49
CA ASN A 8 -0.36 -4.85 3.53
C ASN A 8 -1.81 -4.38 3.50
N ILE A 9 -2.09 -3.24 2.87
CA ILE A 9 -3.46 -2.77 2.64
C ILE A 9 -4.19 -3.73 1.71
N PHE A 10 -3.52 -4.18 0.64
CA PHE A 10 -4.09 -5.15 -0.30
C PHE A 10 -4.26 -6.53 0.35
N TYR A 11 -3.32 -6.96 1.19
CA TYR A 11 -3.45 -8.20 1.95
C TYR A 11 -4.69 -8.15 2.84
N SER A 12 -4.87 -7.06 3.60
CA SER A 12 -6.04 -6.88 4.46
C SER A 12 -7.35 -6.91 3.68
N ALA A 13 -7.39 -6.28 2.51
CA ALA A 13 -8.58 -6.27 1.67
C ALA A 13 -8.92 -7.65 1.12
N LEU A 14 -7.91 -8.46 0.80
CA LEU A 14 -8.12 -9.84 0.33
C LEU A 14 -8.55 -10.77 1.46
N ILE A 15 -7.99 -10.59 2.66
CA ILE A 15 -8.32 -11.42 3.83
C ILE A 15 -9.72 -11.09 4.35
N THR A 16 -10.08 -9.81 4.39
CA THR A 16 -11.36 -9.34 4.93
C THR A 16 -12.02 -8.38 3.92
N PRO A 17 -12.62 -8.93 2.84
CA PRO A 17 -13.12 -8.10 1.72
C PRO A 17 -14.28 -7.16 2.10
N ASN A 18 -14.98 -7.44 3.19
CA ASN A 18 -16.04 -6.57 3.70
C ASN A 18 -15.61 -5.75 4.92
N GLY A 19 -14.30 -5.74 5.22
CA GLY A 19 -13.74 -5.02 6.34
C GLY A 19 -13.56 -3.52 6.06
N TYR A 20 -13.17 -2.80 7.11
CA TYR A 20 -13.01 -1.34 7.06
C TYR A 20 -11.91 -0.91 6.06
N ILE A 21 -10.77 -1.61 6.08
CA ILE A 21 -9.66 -1.32 5.16
C ILE A 21 -10.11 -1.49 3.70
N ALA A 22 -10.77 -2.60 3.39
CA ALA A 22 -11.28 -2.86 2.04
C ALA A 22 -12.30 -1.80 1.61
N THR A 23 -13.15 -1.36 2.53
CA THR A 23 -14.15 -0.31 2.26
C THR A 23 -13.47 1.00 1.88
N ILE A 24 -12.43 1.40 2.61
CA ILE A 24 -11.67 2.61 2.30
C ILE A 24 -10.97 2.48 0.93
N LEU A 25 -10.35 1.34 0.68
CA LEU A 25 -9.60 1.09 -0.56
C LEU A 25 -10.51 1.16 -1.80
N LYS A 26 -11.79 0.83 -1.66
CA LYS A 26 -12.78 0.86 -2.73
C LYS A 26 -13.52 2.19 -2.86
N ASP A 27 -13.28 3.13 -1.95
CA ASP A 27 -14.02 4.40 -1.94
C ASP A 27 -13.58 5.32 -3.07
N LYS A 28 -14.53 5.79 -3.86
CA LYS A 28 -14.27 6.62 -5.05
C LYS A 28 -13.85 8.05 -4.74
N ASN A 29 -13.97 8.50 -3.50
CA ASN A 29 -13.47 9.81 -3.07
C ASN A 29 -11.96 9.81 -2.84
N LEU A 30 -11.32 8.65 -2.90
CA LEU A 30 -9.87 8.49 -2.81
C LEU A 30 -9.31 7.97 -4.13
N GLN A 31 -8.12 8.45 -4.48
CA GLN A 31 -7.33 7.91 -5.57
C GLN A 31 -6.11 7.24 -4.97
N PHE A 32 -5.77 6.06 -5.46
CA PHE A 32 -4.63 5.31 -4.93
C PHE A 32 -3.54 5.16 -5.98
N LEU A 33 -2.30 5.25 -5.51
CA LEU A 33 -1.10 4.92 -6.27
C LEU A 33 -0.43 3.71 -5.63
N ALA A 34 0.17 2.86 -6.43
CA ALA A 34 1.04 1.79 -5.94
C ALA A 34 2.13 1.50 -6.98
N PRO A 35 3.31 1.05 -6.55
CA PRO A 35 4.35 0.66 -7.50
C PRO A 35 3.99 -0.67 -8.16
N ASP A 36 4.48 -0.90 -9.39
CA ASP A 36 4.27 -2.15 -10.12
C ASP A 36 4.79 -3.38 -9.35
N TYR A 37 5.75 -3.20 -8.50
CA TYR A 37 6.26 -4.21 -7.56
C TYR A 37 5.15 -4.89 -6.74
N ILE A 38 4.05 -4.19 -6.45
CA ILE A 38 2.97 -4.71 -5.60
C ILE A 38 2.32 -5.97 -6.16
N ILE A 39 2.24 -6.08 -7.48
CA ILE A 39 1.60 -7.23 -8.13
C ILE A 39 2.37 -8.50 -7.82
N GLU A 40 3.68 -8.48 -8.01
CA GLU A 40 4.54 -9.63 -7.73
C GLU A 40 4.58 -9.94 -6.23
N GLU A 41 4.65 -8.92 -5.39
CA GLU A 41 4.69 -9.09 -3.94
C GLU A 41 3.43 -9.79 -3.42
N VAL A 42 2.25 -9.36 -3.86
CA VAL A 42 1.00 -10.00 -3.44
C VAL A 42 0.92 -11.43 -3.95
N LYS A 43 1.32 -11.68 -5.20
CA LYS A 43 1.34 -13.04 -5.76
C LYS A 43 2.20 -14.00 -4.95
N GLU A 44 3.34 -13.55 -4.46
CA GLU A 44 4.23 -14.35 -3.62
C GLU A 44 3.57 -14.77 -2.30
N HIS A 45 2.60 -13.99 -1.81
CA HIS A 45 1.94 -14.23 -0.53
C HIS A 45 0.55 -14.87 -0.65
N LEU A 46 0.12 -15.27 -1.86
CA LEU A 46 -1.22 -15.87 -2.04
C LEU A 46 -1.42 -17.16 -1.24
N ASP A 47 -0.39 -18.00 -1.11
CA ASP A 47 -0.48 -19.20 -0.28
C ASP A 47 -0.76 -18.88 1.17
N ASP A 48 -0.07 -17.88 1.72
CA ASP A 48 -0.25 -17.47 3.11
C ASP A 48 -1.65 -16.88 3.33
N ILE A 49 -2.14 -16.10 2.37
CA ILE A 49 -3.49 -15.55 2.43
C ILE A 49 -4.52 -16.67 2.42
N CYS A 50 -4.36 -17.67 1.53
CA CYS A 50 -5.24 -18.83 1.49
C CYS A 50 -5.32 -19.54 2.84
N LYS A 51 -4.18 -19.74 3.49
CA LYS A 51 -4.13 -20.38 4.82
C LYS A 51 -4.85 -19.52 5.87
N ARG A 52 -4.67 -18.22 5.84
CA ARG A 52 -5.30 -17.31 6.81
C ARG A 52 -6.82 -17.28 6.70
N ILE A 53 -7.35 -17.44 5.50
CA ILE A 53 -8.81 -17.54 5.27
C ILE A 53 -9.30 -18.98 5.28
N LYS A 54 -8.49 -19.95 5.75
CA LYS A 54 -8.83 -21.37 5.87
C LYS A 54 -9.28 -21.99 4.55
N ASN A 55 -8.64 -21.60 3.46
CA ASN A 55 -8.88 -22.09 2.10
C ASN A 55 -10.35 -21.92 1.61
N VAL A 56 -11.05 -20.90 2.13
CA VAL A 56 -12.40 -20.54 1.66
C VAL A 56 -12.39 -20.11 0.20
N LYS A 57 -11.26 -19.54 -0.25
CA LYS A 57 -11.04 -19.13 -1.64
C LYS A 57 -9.75 -19.73 -2.17
N THR A 58 -9.73 -19.99 -3.48
CA THR A 58 -8.51 -20.46 -4.17
C THR A 58 -7.60 -19.28 -4.50
N LYS A 59 -6.34 -19.58 -4.83
CA LYS A 59 -5.40 -18.55 -5.32
C LYS A 59 -5.95 -17.86 -6.56
N LYS A 60 -6.59 -18.58 -7.46
CA LYS A 60 -7.19 -18.02 -8.68
C LYS A 60 -8.28 -17.01 -8.34
N GLN A 61 -9.13 -17.31 -7.37
CA GLN A 61 -10.18 -16.40 -6.91
C GLN A 61 -9.59 -15.16 -6.26
N LEU A 62 -8.56 -15.33 -5.41
CA LEU A 62 -7.87 -14.21 -4.77
C LEU A 62 -7.17 -13.31 -5.79
N LEU A 63 -6.54 -13.90 -6.80
CA LEU A 63 -5.90 -13.12 -7.86
C LEU A 63 -6.92 -12.31 -8.66
N ALA A 64 -8.09 -12.91 -8.96
CA ALA A 64 -9.17 -12.20 -9.64
C ALA A 64 -9.68 -11.02 -8.78
N GLU A 65 -9.83 -11.21 -7.47
CA GLU A 65 -10.21 -10.14 -6.55
C GLU A 65 -9.16 -9.02 -6.52
N LEU A 66 -7.89 -9.39 -6.47
CA LEU A 66 -6.80 -8.41 -6.52
C LEU A 66 -6.89 -7.57 -7.78
N MET A 67 -7.07 -8.19 -8.94
CA MET A 67 -7.15 -7.47 -10.21
C MET A 67 -8.35 -6.51 -10.22
N CYS A 68 -9.49 -6.90 -9.65
CA CYS A 68 -10.62 -5.98 -9.47
C CYS A 68 -10.29 -4.79 -8.59
N ILE A 69 -9.60 -5.01 -7.48
CA ILE A 69 -9.17 -3.94 -6.59
C ILE A 69 -8.22 -2.99 -7.33
N LEU A 70 -7.30 -3.53 -8.11
CA LEU A 70 -6.28 -2.74 -8.82
C LEU A 70 -6.87 -1.89 -9.96
N GLU A 71 -8.11 -2.15 -10.41
CA GLU A 71 -8.78 -1.29 -11.38
C GLU A 71 -8.94 0.14 -10.87
N ASN A 72 -9.00 0.34 -9.56
CA ASN A 72 -9.13 1.65 -8.93
C ASN A 72 -7.80 2.19 -8.40
N VAL A 73 -6.69 1.54 -8.75
CA VAL A 73 -5.35 1.90 -8.32
C VAL A 73 -4.51 2.25 -9.55
N LYS A 74 -3.87 3.40 -9.51
CA LYS A 74 -2.92 3.77 -10.56
C LYS A 74 -1.57 3.10 -10.24
N ILE A 75 -1.20 2.15 -11.08
CA ILE A 75 0.08 1.44 -10.96
C ILE A 75 1.17 2.27 -11.62
N ILE A 76 2.23 2.54 -10.87
CA ILE A 76 3.37 3.34 -11.33
C ILE A 76 4.56 2.40 -11.54
N ALA A 77 5.11 2.39 -12.74
CA ALA A 77 6.31 1.61 -13.01
C ALA A 77 7.52 2.27 -12.34
N LEU A 78 8.27 1.49 -11.57
CA LEU A 78 9.47 2.00 -10.88
C LEU A 78 10.49 2.58 -11.86
N SER A 79 10.56 2.05 -13.08
CA SER A 79 11.45 2.55 -14.12
C SER A 79 11.18 4.00 -14.52
N THR A 80 9.98 4.52 -14.23
CA THR A 80 9.60 5.91 -14.53
C THR A 80 10.02 6.91 -13.48
N LEU A 81 10.46 6.44 -12.30
CA LEU A 81 10.88 7.32 -11.21
C LEU A 81 12.31 7.80 -11.42
N SER A 82 12.63 8.99 -10.91
CA SER A 82 13.99 9.51 -11.04
C SER A 82 14.98 8.65 -10.25
N LYS A 83 16.19 8.50 -10.79
CA LYS A 83 17.27 7.77 -10.12
C LYS A 83 17.61 8.38 -8.76
N LYS A 84 17.52 9.70 -8.65
CA LYS A 84 17.77 10.43 -7.41
C LYS A 84 16.76 10.02 -6.33
N ASN A 85 15.49 9.96 -6.67
CA ASN A 85 14.44 9.57 -5.73
C ASN A 85 14.56 8.11 -5.32
N ILE A 86 14.86 7.22 -6.26
CA ILE A 86 15.08 5.81 -5.96
C ILE A 86 16.27 5.64 -5.01
N GLN A 87 17.40 6.27 -5.30
CA GLN A 87 18.60 6.17 -4.46
C GLN A 87 18.34 6.72 -3.06
N LYS A 88 17.66 7.84 -2.96
CA LYS A 88 17.31 8.43 -1.67
C LYS A 88 16.37 7.51 -0.88
N ALA A 89 15.39 6.92 -1.55
CA ALA A 89 14.47 5.97 -0.92
C ALA A 89 15.21 4.74 -0.37
N ILE A 90 16.13 4.17 -1.14
CA ILE A 90 16.94 3.04 -0.71
C ILE A 90 17.73 3.41 0.55
N THR A 91 18.37 4.56 0.55
CA THR A 91 19.16 5.05 1.70
C THR A 91 18.29 5.20 2.95
N ILE A 92 17.07 5.69 2.80
CA ILE A 92 16.15 5.90 3.94
C ILE A 92 15.78 4.57 4.61
N VAL A 93 15.57 3.50 3.85
CA VAL A 93 15.03 2.24 4.38
C VAL A 93 16.05 1.10 4.48
N GLU A 94 17.27 1.27 4.03
CA GLU A 94 18.27 0.19 3.97
C GLU A 94 18.56 -0.47 5.32
N ASP A 95 18.41 0.27 6.42
CA ASP A 95 18.59 -0.23 7.77
C ASP A 95 17.29 -0.71 8.43
N ILE A 96 16.18 -0.66 7.72
CA ILE A 96 14.86 -1.11 8.19
C ILE A 96 14.42 -2.33 7.39
N ASP A 97 14.07 -2.12 6.12
CA ASP A 97 13.74 -3.17 5.16
C ASP A 97 13.92 -2.59 3.75
N GLU A 98 14.91 -3.13 3.02
CA GLU A 98 15.23 -2.65 1.68
C GLU A 98 14.04 -2.77 0.73
N ASP A 99 13.18 -3.76 0.92
CA ASP A 99 12.03 -4.02 0.05
C ASP A 99 10.95 -2.92 0.13
N ASP A 100 11.05 -2.03 1.11
CA ASP A 100 10.11 -0.92 1.27
C ASP A 100 10.44 0.29 0.39
N TYR A 101 11.60 0.32 -0.27
CA TYR A 101 12.03 1.50 -1.02
C TYR A 101 11.06 1.94 -2.12
N PRO A 102 10.33 1.04 -2.83
CA PRO A 102 9.41 1.48 -3.88
C PRO A 102 8.34 2.46 -3.40
N PHE A 103 7.81 2.24 -2.21
CA PHE A 103 6.76 3.10 -1.63
C PHE A 103 7.33 4.45 -1.23
N ILE A 104 8.51 4.46 -0.65
CA ILE A 104 9.20 5.71 -0.26
C ILE A 104 9.58 6.51 -1.52
N ALA A 105 10.03 5.84 -2.57
CA ALA A 105 10.35 6.49 -3.84
C ALA A 105 9.11 7.17 -4.44
N LEU A 106 7.94 6.53 -4.37
CA LEU A 106 6.68 7.15 -4.81
C LEU A 106 6.38 8.41 -4.00
N TYR A 107 6.57 8.36 -2.67
CA TYR A 107 6.37 9.54 -1.85
C TYR A 107 7.29 10.68 -2.28
N LEU A 108 8.57 10.38 -2.48
CA LEU A 108 9.56 11.40 -2.86
C LEU A 108 9.24 12.04 -4.23
N GLN A 109 8.73 11.23 -5.16
CA GLN A 109 8.42 11.67 -6.52
C GLN A 109 7.09 12.46 -6.57
N TYR A 110 6.04 11.94 -5.97
CA TYR A 110 4.67 12.45 -6.12
C TYR A 110 4.16 13.25 -4.93
N LYS A 111 4.83 13.15 -3.78
CA LYS A 111 4.47 13.88 -2.56
C LYS A 111 3.08 13.56 -2.00
N HIS A 112 2.61 12.34 -2.23
CA HIS A 112 1.39 11.84 -1.61
C HIS A 112 1.74 10.92 -0.44
N LYS A 113 0.95 10.99 0.63
CA LYS A 113 1.20 10.21 1.85
C LYS A 113 0.99 8.73 1.63
N ILE A 114 1.71 7.93 2.41
CA ILE A 114 1.68 6.47 2.37
C ILE A 114 0.71 5.97 3.43
N TRP A 115 -0.21 5.13 3.02
CA TRP A 115 -1.14 4.42 3.90
C TRP A 115 -0.63 3.00 4.11
N THR A 116 -0.25 2.67 5.33
CA THR A 116 0.27 1.36 5.71
C THR A 116 -0.22 0.98 7.11
N GLN A 117 -0.26 -0.32 7.37
CA GLN A 117 -0.50 -0.87 8.70
C GLN A 117 0.79 -1.33 9.38
N ASP A 118 1.94 -1.14 8.74
CA ASP A 118 3.25 -1.56 9.27
C ASP A 118 3.74 -0.56 10.32
N GLN A 119 3.43 -0.84 11.59
CA GLN A 119 3.80 0.03 12.69
C GLN A 119 5.32 0.11 12.88
N VAL A 120 6.05 -0.95 12.58
CA VAL A 120 7.52 -0.95 12.68
C VAL A 120 8.11 0.05 11.67
N LEU A 121 7.61 0.04 10.44
CA LEU A 121 8.05 0.99 9.42
C LEU A 121 7.72 2.43 9.83
N ILE A 122 6.49 2.67 10.28
CA ILE A 122 6.05 4.00 10.71
C ILE A 122 6.93 4.52 11.86
N ASP A 123 7.13 3.71 12.88
CA ASP A 123 7.91 4.10 14.06
C ASP A 123 9.38 4.36 13.70
N SER A 124 9.97 3.49 12.88
CA SER A 124 11.36 3.63 12.46
C SER A 124 11.58 4.89 11.65
N LEU A 125 10.67 5.22 10.73
CA LEU A 125 10.78 6.44 9.93
C LEU A 125 10.42 7.69 10.74
N THR A 126 9.52 7.57 11.70
CA THR A 126 9.20 8.66 12.63
C THR A 126 10.43 9.07 13.43
N GLN A 127 11.22 8.10 13.91
CA GLN A 127 12.46 8.37 14.62
C GLN A 127 13.49 9.11 13.75
N LYS A 128 13.44 8.90 12.45
CA LYS A 128 14.31 9.58 11.48
C LYS A 128 13.78 10.96 11.04
N GLY A 129 12.61 11.37 11.55
CA GLY A 129 11.98 12.64 11.20
C GLY A 129 11.04 12.59 9.99
N TYR A 130 10.62 11.39 9.55
CA TYR A 130 9.78 11.21 8.36
C TYR A 130 8.33 10.85 8.68
N GLN A 131 7.83 11.17 9.86
CA GLN A 131 6.45 10.88 10.25
C GLN A 131 5.42 11.46 9.26
N HIS A 132 5.76 12.57 8.62
CA HIS A 132 4.88 13.24 7.64
C HIS A 132 4.69 12.45 6.33
N PHE A 133 5.46 11.37 6.13
CA PHE A 133 5.28 10.48 4.97
C PHE A 133 3.97 9.69 5.04
N PHE A 134 3.38 9.54 6.23
CA PHE A 134 2.30 8.60 6.46
C PHE A 134 0.96 9.26 6.73
N ILE A 135 -0.12 8.55 6.37
CA ILE A 135 -1.48 8.87 6.75
C ILE A 135 -2.10 7.64 7.41
N THR A 136 -2.83 7.83 8.50
CA THR A 136 -3.44 6.74 9.23
C THR A 136 -4.81 6.36 8.66
N THR A 137 -5.24 5.13 8.95
CA THR A 137 -6.59 4.67 8.61
C THR A 137 -7.65 5.57 9.23
N GLU A 138 -7.42 6.02 10.48
CA GLU A 138 -8.32 6.92 11.18
C GLU A 138 -8.45 8.26 10.44
N GLU A 139 -7.35 8.84 10.00
CA GLU A 139 -7.35 10.10 9.25
C GLU A 139 -8.10 9.94 7.91
N LEU A 140 -7.92 8.83 7.23
CA LEU A 140 -8.66 8.53 6.00
C LEU A 140 -10.16 8.40 6.27
N GLY A 141 -10.52 7.72 7.34
CA GLY A 141 -11.91 7.58 7.75
C GLY A 141 -12.57 8.93 8.04
N LYS A 142 -11.87 9.82 8.73
CA LYS A 142 -12.36 11.18 8.99
C LYS A 142 -12.53 11.99 7.71
N TYR A 143 -11.58 11.87 6.79
CA TYR A 143 -11.67 12.53 5.49
C TYR A 143 -12.92 12.08 4.73
N LEU A 144 -13.16 10.77 4.68
CA LEU A 144 -14.29 10.20 3.96
C LEU A 144 -15.63 10.56 4.63
N TYR A 145 -15.66 10.61 5.95
CA TYR A 145 -16.86 11.04 6.68
C TYR A 145 -17.28 12.46 6.29
N LYS A 146 -16.32 13.36 6.13
CA LYS A 146 -16.59 14.76 5.73
C LYS A 146 -17.05 14.87 4.28
N LYS A 147 -16.77 13.87 3.43
CA LYS A 147 -17.15 13.88 2.02
C LYS A 147 -18.57 13.32 1.76
N ARG A 148 -19.18 12.76 2.77
CA ARG A 148 -20.55 12.18 2.66
C ARG A 148 -21.62 13.25 2.88
#